data_f179cd75fd64466dc57df495d57f699a
#
_entry.id   f179cd75fd64466dc57df495d57f699a
#
_cell.length_a   1.000
_cell.length_b   1.000
_cell.length_c   1.000
_cell.angle_alpha   90.00
_cell.angle_beta   90.00
_cell.angle_gamma   90.00
#
_symmetry.space_group_name_H-M   'P 1'
#
loop_
_entity.id
_entity.type
_entity.pdbx_description
1 polymer ?
#
loop_
_entity_poly.entity_id
_entity_poly.type
_entity_poly.pdbx_seq_one_letter_code
_entity_poly.pdbx_strand_id
1 'polypeptide(L)'
;LLLVGLICYTIFCLMDKKLDTQLGAAATGEAEEEFKISDIGKIFSSRLFWIVAMLCVLYYSAIFPFQKFAANMLQSNLSITATAAADIFRWFPVGAACITPLLGWYLDRKGKGATMLILGSLLMIICHTTFALVLPAVPSKVIAFSAIIVLGISFSLVPAALWPSIPKIMDKRYLGSAYSLIFWVQNFG
;
A
#
# COMPACT_ATOMS: atom_id res chain seq x y z
N LEU A 1 -11.91 19.23 3.98
CA LEU A 1 -11.14 18.02 4.29
C LEU A 1 -9.81 18.36 4.99
N LEU A 2 -8.99 19.28 4.46
CA LEU A 2 -7.70 19.66 5.08
C LEU A 2 -7.85 20.22 6.49
N LEU A 3 -8.86 21.05 6.75
CA LEU A 3 -9.14 21.57 8.10
C LEU A 3 -9.53 20.47 9.07
N VAL A 4 -10.35 19.50 8.62
CA VAL A 4 -10.71 18.33 9.44
C VAL A 4 -9.46 17.50 9.75
N GLY A 5 -8.61 17.27 8.76
CA GLY A 5 -7.34 16.58 8.95
C GLY A 5 -6.43 17.30 9.96
N LEU A 6 -6.33 18.63 9.88
CA LEU A 6 -5.56 19.44 10.82
C LEU A 6 -6.10 19.32 12.25
N ILE A 7 -7.43 19.39 12.42
CA ILE A 7 -8.08 19.23 13.74
C ILE A 7 -7.78 17.83 14.31
N CYS A 8 -7.98 16.77 13.52
CA CYS A 8 -7.70 15.40 13.96
C CYS A 8 -6.22 15.23 14.33
N TYR A 9 -5.30 15.77 13.54
CA TYR A 9 -3.87 15.71 13.82
C TYR A 9 -3.52 16.48 15.11
N THR A 10 -4.10 17.64 15.32
CA THR A 10 -3.89 18.42 16.55
C THR A 10 -4.38 17.66 17.79
N ILE A 11 -5.58 17.03 17.70
CA ILE A 11 -6.11 16.18 18.79
C ILE A 11 -5.16 15.00 19.04
N PHE A 12 -4.67 14.34 17.98
CA PHE A 12 -3.70 13.26 18.11
C PHE A 12 -2.44 13.71 18.86
N CYS A 13 -1.82 14.83 18.45
CA CYS A 13 -0.63 15.37 19.12
C CYS A 13 -0.87 15.70 20.60
N LEU A 14 -2.04 16.21 20.95
CA LEU A 14 -2.39 16.50 22.35
C LEU A 14 -2.56 15.23 23.17
N MET A 15 -3.18 14.19 22.58
CA MET A 15 -3.34 12.89 23.23
C MET A 15 -1.99 12.18 23.40
N ASP A 16 -1.14 12.21 22.37
CA ASP A 16 0.20 11.64 22.37
C ASP A 16 1.07 12.28 23.47
N LYS A 17 1.11 13.61 23.52
CA LYS A 17 1.81 14.35 24.58
C LYS A 17 1.29 14.02 25.99
N LYS A 18 -0.03 13.80 26.14
CA LYS A 18 -0.62 13.37 27.40
C LYS A 18 -0.20 11.95 27.78
N LEU A 19 -0.14 11.04 26.80
CA LEU A 19 0.34 9.68 26.96
C LEU A 19 1.81 9.66 27.40
N ASP A 20 2.66 10.43 26.72
CA ASP A 20 4.09 10.59 27.07
C ASP A 20 4.27 11.08 28.51
N THR A 21 3.44 12.04 28.94
CA THR A 21 3.47 12.56 30.32
C THR A 21 3.04 11.48 31.34
N GLN A 22 2.11 10.60 30.97
CA GLN A 22 1.65 9.51 31.82
C GLN A 22 2.64 8.33 31.85
N LEU A 23 3.29 8.04 30.72
CA LEU A 23 4.28 6.98 30.60
C LEU A 23 5.68 7.45 30.99
N GLY A 24 5.96 8.74 30.95
CA GLY A 24 7.28 9.35 31.13
C GLY A 24 7.99 9.07 32.48
N ALA A 25 7.26 8.55 33.47
CA ALA A 25 7.87 8.02 34.68
C ALA A 25 8.21 6.51 34.60
N ALA A 26 7.63 5.79 33.65
CA ALA A 26 7.81 4.34 33.47
C ALA A 26 8.70 3.98 32.24
N ALA A 27 8.79 4.90 31.26
CA ALA A 27 9.47 4.67 29.98
C ALA A 27 10.96 5.07 29.96
N THR A 28 11.52 5.54 31.06
CA THR A 28 12.96 5.85 31.18
C THR A 28 13.88 4.64 31.15
N GLY A 29 13.37 3.45 30.83
CA GLY A 29 14.14 2.20 30.73
C GLY A 29 14.63 1.84 29.32
N GLU A 30 13.97 2.33 28.27
CA GLU A 30 14.45 2.16 26.89
C GLU A 30 14.68 3.53 26.31
N ALA A 31 15.88 4.10 26.53
CA ALA A 31 16.33 5.26 25.79
C ALA A 31 16.19 4.92 24.30
N GLU A 32 15.36 5.69 23.57
CA GLU A 32 15.39 5.65 22.11
C GLU A 32 16.85 5.94 21.71
N GLU A 33 17.57 4.87 21.35
CA GLU A 33 18.93 5.04 20.89
C GLU A 33 18.90 5.91 19.64
N GLU A 34 19.62 7.03 19.70
CA GLU A 34 19.73 7.97 18.60
C GLU A 34 20.12 7.25 17.30
N PHE A 35 19.44 7.57 16.21
CA PHE A 35 19.77 7.06 14.89
C PHE A 35 21.22 7.33 14.54
N LYS A 36 21.96 6.27 14.23
CA LYS A 36 23.36 6.37 13.76
C LYS A 36 23.42 6.02 12.28
N ILE A 37 24.17 6.77 11.51
CA ILE A 37 24.39 6.53 10.07
C ILE A 37 24.95 5.10 9.84
N SER A 38 25.72 4.56 10.80
CA SER A 38 26.19 3.17 10.76
C SER A 38 25.06 2.12 10.72
N ASP A 39 23.88 2.48 11.18
CA ASP A 39 22.72 1.56 11.22
C ASP A 39 22.13 1.35 9.84
N ILE A 40 22.31 2.29 8.91
CA ILE A 40 21.98 2.15 7.50
C ILE A 40 22.71 0.93 6.90
N GLY A 41 23.99 0.78 7.19
CA GLY A 41 24.78 -0.36 6.74
C GLY A 41 24.23 -1.70 7.19
N LYS A 42 23.72 -1.77 8.42
CA LYS A 42 23.09 -3.00 8.95
C LYS A 42 21.77 -3.31 8.25
N ILE A 43 20.94 -2.29 7.97
CA ILE A 43 19.68 -2.45 7.22
C ILE A 43 19.98 -2.98 5.82
N PHE A 44 20.93 -2.37 5.11
CA PHE A 44 21.30 -2.79 3.76
C PHE A 44 21.97 -4.17 3.70
N SER A 45 22.54 -4.65 4.79
CA SER A 45 23.09 -6.01 4.89
C SER A 45 22.00 -7.08 5.01
N SER A 46 20.77 -6.70 5.32
CA SER A 46 19.64 -7.63 5.46
C SER A 46 19.10 -8.06 4.10
N ARG A 47 19.17 -9.36 3.77
CA ARG A 47 18.54 -9.91 2.57
C ARG A 47 17.02 -9.72 2.56
N LEU A 48 16.38 -9.82 3.72
CA LEU A 48 14.94 -9.65 3.86
C LEU A 48 14.52 -8.20 3.55
N PHE A 49 15.33 -7.21 3.95
CA PHE A 49 15.11 -5.82 3.58
C PHE A 49 15.02 -5.65 2.06
N TRP A 50 15.99 -6.20 1.32
CA TRP A 50 16.00 -6.08 -0.13
C TRP A 50 14.83 -6.78 -0.81
N ILE A 51 14.41 -7.95 -0.32
CA ILE A 51 13.23 -8.63 -0.84
C ILE A 51 11.98 -7.76 -0.68
N VAL A 52 11.78 -7.16 0.50
CA VAL A 52 10.64 -6.28 0.75
C VAL A 52 10.74 -5.00 -0.07
N ALA A 53 11.92 -4.37 -0.14
CA ALA A 53 12.14 -3.16 -0.92
C ALA A 53 11.87 -3.40 -2.41
N MET A 54 12.39 -4.49 -2.99
CA MET A 54 12.13 -4.87 -4.39
C MET A 54 10.65 -5.18 -4.63
N LEU A 55 9.99 -5.86 -3.70
CA LEU A 55 8.56 -6.12 -3.80
C LEU A 55 7.76 -4.80 -3.81
N CYS A 56 8.15 -3.82 -2.97
CA CYS A 56 7.56 -2.48 -2.99
C CYS A 56 7.76 -1.80 -4.35
N VAL A 57 8.99 -1.75 -4.87
CA VAL A 57 9.29 -1.13 -6.16
C VAL A 57 8.43 -1.74 -7.27
N LEU A 58 8.48 -3.08 -7.41
CA LEU A 58 7.75 -3.78 -8.47
C LEU A 58 6.24 -3.60 -8.36
N TYR A 59 5.72 -3.64 -7.14
CA TYR A 59 4.29 -3.45 -6.90
C TYR A 59 3.83 -2.05 -7.24
N TYR A 60 4.52 -1.02 -6.73
CA TYR A 60 4.11 0.37 -6.92
C TYR A 60 4.40 0.88 -8.32
N SER A 61 5.44 0.37 -9.01
CA SER A 61 5.67 0.67 -10.42
C SER A 61 4.59 0.09 -11.36
N ALA A 62 3.90 -0.97 -10.96
CA ALA A 62 2.77 -1.47 -11.72
C ALA A 62 1.50 -0.63 -11.48
N ILE A 63 1.26 -0.18 -10.25
CA ILE A 63 -0.02 0.42 -9.87
C ILE A 63 -0.09 1.93 -10.09
N PHE A 64 0.96 2.69 -9.80
CA PHE A 64 0.93 4.15 -9.92
C PHE A 64 0.80 4.64 -11.36
N PRO A 65 1.57 4.13 -12.34
CA PRO A 65 1.34 4.49 -13.75
C PRO A 65 -0.05 4.08 -14.21
N PHE A 66 -0.53 2.91 -13.82
CA PHE A 66 -1.90 2.49 -14.14
C PHE A 66 -2.93 3.49 -13.61
N GLN A 67 -2.88 3.86 -12.33
CA GLN A 67 -3.81 4.83 -11.74
C GLN A 67 -3.79 6.17 -12.48
N LYS A 68 -2.61 6.63 -12.88
CA LYS A 68 -2.44 7.90 -13.60
C LYS A 68 -3.08 7.88 -14.98
N PHE A 69 -3.01 6.77 -15.69
CA PHE A 69 -3.44 6.65 -17.09
C PHE A 69 -4.73 5.84 -17.27
N ALA A 70 -5.29 5.25 -16.21
CA ALA A 70 -6.44 4.36 -16.28
C ALA A 70 -7.65 4.98 -16.99
N ALA A 71 -8.00 6.22 -16.66
CA ALA A 71 -9.13 6.90 -17.30
C ALA A 71 -8.91 7.09 -18.81
N ASN A 72 -7.70 7.48 -19.23
CA ASN A 72 -7.35 7.65 -20.64
C ASN A 72 -7.38 6.30 -21.39
N MET A 73 -6.87 5.25 -20.74
CA MET A 73 -6.89 3.89 -21.28
C MET A 73 -8.34 3.40 -21.48
N LEU A 74 -9.21 3.59 -20.48
CA LEU A 74 -10.61 3.21 -20.57
C LEU A 74 -11.36 4.00 -21.65
N GLN A 75 -11.09 5.30 -21.74
CA GLN A 75 -11.65 6.16 -22.78
C GLN A 75 -11.29 5.66 -24.19
N SER A 76 -10.01 5.36 -24.41
CA SER A 76 -9.50 4.89 -25.70
C SER A 76 -10.07 3.52 -26.07
N ASN A 77 -10.02 2.54 -25.16
CA ASN A 77 -10.44 1.16 -25.45
C ASN A 77 -11.96 1.01 -25.59
N LEU A 78 -12.74 1.78 -24.83
CA LEU A 78 -14.20 1.68 -24.84
C LEU A 78 -14.88 2.72 -25.72
N SER A 79 -14.13 3.66 -26.34
CA SER A 79 -14.64 4.79 -27.10
C SER A 79 -15.73 5.58 -26.35
N ILE A 80 -15.50 5.82 -25.05
CA ILE A 80 -16.40 6.55 -24.15
C ILE A 80 -15.85 7.94 -23.82
N THR A 81 -16.70 8.79 -23.23
CA THR A 81 -16.29 10.13 -22.79
C THR A 81 -15.32 10.03 -21.58
N ALA A 82 -14.49 11.04 -21.39
CA ALA A 82 -13.57 11.13 -20.26
C ALA A 82 -14.30 11.03 -18.90
N THR A 83 -15.49 11.64 -18.81
CA THR A 83 -16.34 11.56 -17.62
C THR A 83 -16.80 10.13 -17.33
N ALA A 84 -17.27 9.41 -18.36
CA ALA A 84 -17.69 8.02 -18.20
C ALA A 84 -16.51 7.08 -17.83
N ALA A 85 -15.32 7.35 -18.38
CA ALA A 85 -14.12 6.61 -18.01
C ALA A 85 -13.71 6.86 -16.54
N ALA A 86 -13.76 8.12 -16.09
CA ALA A 86 -13.50 8.47 -14.70
C ALA A 86 -14.55 7.86 -13.76
N ASP A 87 -15.82 7.77 -14.20
CA ASP A 87 -16.89 7.12 -13.44
C ASP A 87 -16.67 5.62 -13.24
N ILE A 88 -16.08 4.94 -14.20
CA ILE A 88 -15.67 3.55 -14.04
C ILE A 88 -14.48 3.47 -13.07
N PHE A 89 -13.46 4.32 -13.26
CA PHE A 89 -12.24 4.25 -12.46
C PHE A 89 -12.45 4.59 -10.97
N ARG A 90 -13.43 5.43 -10.63
CA ARG A 90 -13.71 5.76 -9.21
C ARG A 90 -14.12 4.55 -8.36
N TRP A 91 -14.48 3.42 -8.95
CA TRP A 91 -14.77 2.18 -8.22
C TRP A 91 -13.52 1.44 -7.76
N PHE A 92 -12.35 1.80 -8.25
CA PHE A 92 -11.08 1.28 -7.77
C PHE A 92 -10.88 1.52 -6.25
N PRO A 93 -10.93 2.76 -5.74
CA PRO A 93 -10.81 2.99 -4.30
C PRO A 93 -12.00 2.43 -3.49
N VAL A 94 -13.17 2.31 -4.08
CA VAL A 94 -14.34 1.68 -3.41
C VAL A 94 -14.09 0.20 -3.18
N GLY A 95 -13.62 -0.53 -4.21
CA GLY A 95 -13.22 -1.93 -4.08
C GLY A 95 -12.15 -2.14 -3.00
N ALA A 96 -11.15 -1.25 -2.95
CA ALA A 96 -10.12 -1.25 -1.93
C ALA A 96 -10.71 -1.01 -0.52
N ALA A 97 -11.51 0.03 -0.34
CA ALA A 97 -12.07 0.42 0.95
C ALA A 97 -12.97 -0.66 1.55
N CYS A 98 -13.79 -1.33 0.72
CA CYS A 98 -14.69 -2.38 1.19
C CYS A 98 -13.96 -3.61 1.72
N ILE A 99 -12.84 -4.00 1.09
CA ILE A 99 -12.14 -5.22 1.46
C ILE A 99 -11.09 -5.01 2.57
N THR A 100 -10.52 -3.81 2.70
CA THR A 100 -9.41 -3.53 3.64
C THR A 100 -9.71 -3.92 5.09
N PRO A 101 -10.89 -3.60 5.69
CA PRO A 101 -11.18 -4.00 7.07
C PRO A 101 -11.24 -5.52 7.25
N LEU A 102 -11.78 -6.24 6.25
CA LEU A 102 -11.87 -7.70 6.27
C LEU A 102 -10.48 -8.32 6.19
N LEU A 103 -9.59 -7.74 5.39
CA LEU A 103 -8.20 -8.20 5.25
C LEU A 103 -7.41 -7.99 6.53
N GLY A 104 -7.54 -6.82 7.18
CA GLY A 104 -6.91 -6.57 8.47
C GLY A 104 -7.34 -7.62 9.51
N TRP A 105 -8.64 -7.79 9.68
CA TRP A 105 -9.20 -8.79 10.59
C TRP A 105 -8.70 -10.22 10.28
N TYR A 106 -8.65 -10.60 9.00
CA TYR A 106 -8.18 -11.93 8.59
C TYR A 106 -6.69 -12.12 8.89
N LEU A 107 -5.86 -11.13 8.55
CA LEU A 107 -4.41 -11.17 8.77
C LEU A 107 -4.07 -11.21 10.27
N ASP A 108 -4.78 -10.45 11.10
CA ASP A 108 -4.58 -10.45 12.55
C ASP A 108 -4.89 -11.82 13.16
N ARG A 109 -5.93 -12.50 12.65
CA ARG A 109 -6.33 -13.81 13.16
C ARG A 109 -5.52 -14.98 12.59
N LYS A 110 -5.21 -14.96 11.31
CA LYS A 110 -4.60 -16.11 10.59
C LYS A 110 -3.12 -15.92 10.28
N GLY A 111 -2.62 -14.69 10.27
CA GLY A 111 -1.21 -14.40 10.07
C GLY A 111 -0.63 -14.78 8.70
N LYS A 112 -1.45 -15.15 7.71
CA LYS A 112 -1.02 -15.64 6.39
C LYS A 112 -0.64 -14.52 5.42
N GLY A 113 0.25 -13.60 5.82
CA GLY A 113 0.67 -12.46 5.01
C GLY A 113 1.26 -12.87 3.65
N ALA A 114 2.15 -13.85 3.61
CA ALA A 114 2.74 -14.32 2.36
C ALA A 114 1.69 -14.83 1.35
N THR A 115 0.68 -15.56 1.81
CA THR A 115 -0.44 -16.01 0.95
C THR A 115 -1.20 -14.82 0.37
N MET A 116 -1.42 -13.76 1.17
CA MET A 116 -2.12 -12.54 0.70
C MET A 116 -1.28 -11.77 -0.31
N LEU A 117 0.05 -11.70 -0.13
CA LEU A 117 0.95 -11.10 -1.10
C LEU A 117 0.90 -11.82 -2.45
N ILE A 118 0.96 -13.16 -2.43
CA ILE A 118 0.88 -13.98 -3.65
C ILE A 118 -0.49 -13.78 -4.32
N LEU A 119 -1.58 -13.88 -3.56
CA LEU A 119 -2.93 -13.71 -4.10
C LEU A 119 -3.13 -12.32 -4.69
N GLY A 120 -2.71 -11.27 -4.00
CA GLY A 120 -2.78 -9.90 -4.49
C GLY A 120 -1.98 -9.71 -5.78
N SER A 121 -0.75 -10.24 -5.83
CA SER A 121 0.09 -10.17 -7.03
C SER A 121 -0.51 -10.92 -8.22
N LEU A 122 -1.08 -12.10 -8.01
CA LEU A 122 -1.76 -12.86 -9.06
C LEU A 122 -2.99 -12.13 -9.60
N LEU A 123 -3.83 -11.60 -8.72
CA LEU A 123 -4.98 -10.79 -9.12
C LEU A 123 -4.56 -9.55 -9.90
N MET A 124 -3.46 -8.90 -9.50
CA MET A 124 -2.93 -7.75 -10.22
C MET A 124 -2.47 -8.13 -11.63
N ILE A 125 -1.75 -9.25 -11.80
CA ILE A 125 -1.32 -9.75 -13.11
C ILE A 125 -2.56 -10.03 -13.98
N ILE A 126 -3.57 -10.71 -13.45
CA ILE A 126 -4.81 -10.99 -14.18
C ILE A 126 -5.49 -9.69 -14.62
N CYS A 127 -5.62 -8.69 -13.75
CA CYS A 127 -6.24 -7.42 -14.10
C CYS A 127 -5.46 -6.67 -15.17
N HIS A 128 -4.13 -6.55 -15.03
CA HIS A 128 -3.30 -5.86 -16.03
C HIS A 128 -3.31 -6.59 -17.37
N THR A 129 -3.28 -7.92 -17.37
CA THR A 129 -3.44 -8.73 -18.59
C THR A 129 -4.80 -8.52 -19.23
N THR A 130 -5.87 -8.43 -18.42
CA THR A 130 -7.22 -8.13 -18.90
C THR A 130 -7.27 -6.75 -19.58
N PHE A 131 -6.68 -5.73 -18.99
CA PHE A 131 -6.62 -4.39 -19.58
C PHE A 131 -5.75 -4.32 -20.83
N ALA A 132 -4.66 -5.08 -20.88
CA ALA A 132 -3.71 -5.04 -21.99
C ALA A 132 -4.16 -5.87 -23.19
N LEU A 133 -4.79 -7.01 -23.00
CA LEU A 133 -5.11 -7.97 -24.05
C LEU A 133 -6.62 -8.17 -24.27
N VAL A 134 -7.39 -8.31 -23.19
CA VAL A 134 -8.81 -8.68 -23.31
C VAL A 134 -9.65 -7.46 -23.65
N LEU A 135 -9.45 -6.34 -22.97
CA LEU A 135 -10.25 -5.13 -23.15
C LEU A 135 -10.13 -4.53 -24.57
N PRO A 136 -8.92 -4.47 -25.19
CA PRO A 136 -8.82 -4.02 -26.59
C PRO A 136 -9.46 -5.00 -27.59
N ALA A 137 -9.42 -6.30 -27.31
CA ALA A 137 -10.01 -7.32 -28.19
C ALA A 137 -11.55 -7.39 -28.08
N VAL A 138 -12.06 -7.21 -26.86
CA VAL A 138 -13.51 -7.25 -26.55
C VAL A 138 -13.85 -6.01 -25.72
N PRO A 139 -14.12 -4.86 -26.37
CA PRO A 139 -14.47 -3.61 -25.68
C PRO A 139 -15.81 -3.75 -24.93
N SER A 140 -15.73 -4.00 -23.62
CA SER A 140 -16.90 -4.20 -22.76
C SER A 140 -16.79 -3.40 -21.47
N LYS A 141 -17.80 -2.57 -21.20
CA LYS A 141 -17.90 -1.82 -19.94
C LYS A 141 -17.97 -2.74 -18.73
N VAL A 142 -18.60 -3.92 -18.87
CA VAL A 142 -18.72 -4.90 -17.79
C VAL A 142 -17.36 -5.49 -17.43
N ILE A 143 -16.56 -5.84 -18.45
CA ILE A 143 -15.19 -6.35 -18.24
C ILE A 143 -14.33 -5.26 -17.56
N ALA A 144 -14.37 -4.02 -18.06
CA ALA A 144 -13.61 -2.91 -17.48
C ALA A 144 -14.01 -2.65 -16.02
N PHE A 145 -15.29 -2.60 -15.73
CA PHE A 145 -15.81 -2.36 -14.38
C PHE A 145 -15.41 -3.48 -13.41
N SER A 146 -15.59 -4.73 -13.81
CA SER A 146 -15.19 -5.90 -12.99
C SER A 146 -13.68 -5.89 -12.73
N ALA A 147 -12.88 -5.65 -13.75
CA ALA A 147 -11.41 -5.61 -13.62
C ALA A 147 -10.94 -4.46 -12.72
N ILE A 148 -11.58 -3.30 -12.75
CA ILE A 148 -11.28 -2.15 -11.86
C ILE A 148 -11.59 -2.51 -10.40
N ILE A 149 -12.72 -3.13 -10.11
CA ILE A 149 -13.06 -3.55 -8.73
C ILE A 149 -12.07 -4.60 -8.23
N VAL A 150 -11.79 -5.62 -9.04
CA VAL A 150 -10.83 -6.69 -8.67
C VAL A 150 -9.42 -6.11 -8.48
N LEU A 151 -9.03 -5.12 -9.29
CA LEU A 151 -7.76 -4.43 -9.12
C LEU A 151 -7.73 -3.65 -7.81
N GLY A 152 -8.82 -3.00 -7.40
CA GLY A 152 -8.95 -2.34 -6.10
C GLY A 152 -8.79 -3.33 -4.94
N ILE A 153 -9.39 -4.51 -5.04
CA ILE A 153 -9.21 -5.60 -4.07
C ILE A 153 -7.74 -6.05 -4.02
N SER A 154 -7.14 -6.30 -5.18
CA SER A 154 -5.72 -6.65 -5.31
C SER A 154 -4.82 -5.60 -4.68
N PHE A 155 -5.12 -4.32 -4.93
CA PHE A 155 -4.39 -3.19 -4.35
C PHE A 155 -4.41 -3.18 -2.82
N SER A 156 -5.48 -3.63 -2.18
CA SER A 156 -5.55 -3.70 -0.72
C SER A 156 -4.79 -4.88 -0.13
N LEU A 157 -4.76 -6.02 -0.83
CA LEU A 157 -4.14 -7.26 -0.35
C LEU A 157 -2.65 -7.10 -0.08
N VAL A 158 -1.92 -6.47 -0.99
CA VAL A 158 -0.46 -6.35 -0.90
C VAL A 158 -0.03 -5.43 0.24
N PRO A 159 -0.45 -4.16 0.32
CA PRO A 159 -0.07 -3.28 1.43
C PRO A 159 -0.52 -3.79 2.80
N ALA A 160 -1.71 -4.39 2.89
CA ALA A 160 -2.22 -4.94 4.14
C ALA A 160 -1.33 -6.05 4.72
N ALA A 161 -0.65 -6.81 3.87
CA ALA A 161 0.28 -7.85 4.29
C ALA A 161 1.74 -7.36 4.37
N LEU A 162 2.15 -6.47 3.46
CA LEU A 162 3.52 -6.01 3.32
C LEU A 162 3.96 -5.14 4.50
N TRP A 163 3.20 -4.08 4.79
CA TRP A 163 3.58 -3.11 5.81
C TRP A 163 3.67 -3.70 7.22
N PRO A 164 2.73 -4.54 7.68
CA PRO A 164 2.86 -5.23 8.97
C PRO A 164 3.94 -6.31 9.00
N SER A 165 4.52 -6.71 7.86
CA SER A 165 5.61 -7.68 7.85
C SER A 165 6.96 -7.04 8.21
N ILE A 166 7.15 -5.75 7.96
CA ILE A 166 8.42 -5.05 8.20
C ILE A 166 8.85 -5.12 9.67
N PRO A 167 7.96 -4.84 10.67
CA PRO A 167 8.33 -4.99 12.07
C PRO A 167 8.67 -6.41 12.52
N LYS A 168 8.29 -7.41 11.72
CA LYS A 168 8.58 -8.83 12.02
C LYS A 168 9.95 -9.28 11.53
N ILE A 169 10.52 -8.55 10.58
CA ILE A 169 11.80 -8.90 9.93
C ILE A 169 12.93 -7.93 10.27
N MET A 170 12.60 -6.78 10.86
CA MET A 170 13.56 -5.76 11.26
C MET A 170 13.52 -5.55 12.76
N ASP A 171 14.68 -5.28 13.36
CA ASP A 171 14.76 -4.89 14.75
C ASP A 171 14.00 -3.56 14.99
N LYS A 172 13.29 -3.48 16.10
CA LYS A 172 12.52 -2.28 16.49
C LYS A 172 13.36 -1.01 16.45
N ARG A 173 14.63 -1.12 16.82
CA ARG A 173 15.61 -0.02 16.80
C ARG A 173 15.76 0.63 15.42
N TYR A 174 15.70 -0.15 14.33
CA TYR A 174 15.92 0.33 12.97
C TYR A 174 14.63 0.54 12.17
N LEU A 175 13.48 0.34 12.81
CA LEU A 175 12.19 0.27 12.13
C LEU A 175 11.86 1.56 11.37
N GLY A 176 12.02 2.72 12.00
CA GLY A 176 11.78 4.02 11.37
C GLY A 176 12.67 4.27 10.15
N SER A 177 13.97 3.94 10.28
CA SER A 177 14.93 4.06 9.18
C SER A 177 14.64 3.06 8.06
N ALA A 178 14.24 1.83 8.40
CA ALA A 178 13.88 0.81 7.42
C ALA A 178 12.64 1.25 6.60
N TYR A 179 11.60 1.77 7.24
CA TYR A 179 10.45 2.34 6.56
C TYR A 179 10.84 3.49 5.63
N SER A 180 11.65 4.44 6.12
CA SER A 180 12.10 5.59 5.33
C SER A 180 12.88 5.16 4.10
N LEU A 181 13.78 4.19 4.24
CA LEU A 181 14.57 3.65 3.13
C LEU A 181 13.70 2.88 2.13
N ILE A 182 12.72 2.09 2.59
CA ILE A 182 11.78 1.39 1.70
C ILE A 182 10.94 2.40 0.92
N PHE A 183 10.41 3.45 1.58
CA PHE A 183 9.69 4.53 0.89
C PHE A 183 10.56 5.27 -0.12
N TRP A 184 11.84 5.51 0.21
CA TRP A 184 12.77 6.13 -0.72
C TRP A 184 13.01 5.25 -1.94
N VAL A 185 13.34 3.97 -1.74
CA VAL A 185 13.56 2.99 -2.82
C VAL A 185 12.29 2.79 -3.66
N GLN A 186 11.11 2.74 -3.04
CA GLN A 186 9.82 2.62 -3.74
C GLN A 186 9.59 3.71 -4.79
N ASN A 187 10.10 4.93 -4.58
CA ASN A 187 9.92 6.03 -5.51
C ASN A 187 10.79 5.94 -6.78
N PHE A 188 11.65 4.93 -6.89
CA PHE A 188 12.36 4.61 -8.15
C PHE A 188 11.52 3.77 -9.12
N GLY A 189 10.41 3.21 -8.72
CA GLY A 189 9.44 2.50 -9.56
C GLY A 189 8.22 3.36 -9.87
#